data_627a4d1c95a238d0da2fdd47db006394
#
_entry.id   627a4d1c95a238d0da2fdd47db006394
#
_cell.length_a   1.000
_cell.length_b   1.000
_cell.length_c   1.000
_cell.angle_alpha   90.00
_cell.angle_beta   90.00
_cell.angle_gamma   90.00
#
_symmetry.space_group_name_H-M   'P 1'
#
loop_
_entity.id
_entity.type
_entity.pdbx_description
1 polymer ?
#
loop_
_entity_poly.entity_id
_entity_poly.type
_entity_poly.pdbx_seq_one_letter_code
_entity_poly.pdbx_strand_id
1 'polypeptide(L)'
;MIGQGAFEATDPFTPQARHVAVVSGGSGDPSQTRMLAERMAEAASAALSEHGVVPEIHLITLRELATDIAQAMVTFAVSPALRAALDEVQQADAVIAVSPTFKASYSGLFKSFWDLVDDESLIGVPVLLGATGGTVRHSLMIDTALRPLFAYLKSRIVPTAVFAASDDWGEADGAQASTRTDPLRSRIRAAGSDLAEILLNRPPRARAAAPETLDLEVTPFEQLLNPDA
;
A
#
# COMPACT_ATOMS: atom_id res chain seq x y z
N MET A 1 -17.61 -43.33 -0.39
CA MET A 1 -18.25 -42.12 -0.93
C MET A 1 -17.18 -41.03 -0.94
N ILE A 2 -16.61 -40.76 -2.11
CA ILE A 2 -15.58 -39.76 -2.27
C ILE A 2 -16.31 -38.45 -2.59
N GLY A 3 -16.20 -37.46 -1.70
CA GLY A 3 -16.81 -36.14 -1.88
C GLY A 3 -16.20 -35.44 -3.09
N GLN A 4 -17.01 -35.13 -4.08
CA GLN A 4 -16.68 -34.24 -5.18
C GLN A 4 -16.57 -32.84 -4.61
N GLY A 5 -15.35 -32.36 -4.37
CA GLY A 5 -15.09 -30.93 -4.22
C GLY A 5 -15.41 -30.26 -5.55
N ALA A 6 -16.47 -29.47 -5.61
CA ALA A 6 -16.80 -28.66 -6.75
C ALA A 6 -15.66 -27.62 -6.93
N PHE A 7 -14.87 -27.78 -7.98
CA PHE A 7 -14.06 -26.68 -8.51
C PHE A 7 -15.07 -25.65 -9.03
N GLU A 8 -15.30 -24.57 -8.29
CA GLU A 8 -15.92 -23.37 -8.84
C GLU A 8 -14.97 -22.82 -9.88
N ALA A 9 -15.24 -23.12 -11.14
CA ALA A 9 -14.58 -22.48 -12.26
C ALA A 9 -14.97 -21.00 -12.22
N THR A 10 -14.02 -20.15 -11.87
CA THR A 10 -14.18 -18.69 -11.97
C THR A 10 -14.53 -18.37 -13.42
N ASP A 11 -15.65 -17.69 -13.62
CA ASP A 11 -16.10 -17.24 -14.96
C ASP A 11 -14.97 -16.41 -15.59
N PRO A 12 -14.41 -16.81 -16.75
CA PRO A 12 -13.32 -16.07 -17.40
C PRO A 12 -13.71 -14.66 -17.84
N PHE A 13 -15.00 -14.30 -17.77
CA PHE A 13 -15.52 -12.97 -18.08
C PHE A 13 -15.76 -12.11 -16.82
N THR A 14 -15.55 -12.64 -15.60
CA THR A 14 -15.65 -11.82 -14.39
C THR A 14 -14.42 -10.90 -14.29
N PRO A 15 -14.58 -9.58 -14.26
CA PRO A 15 -13.47 -8.67 -14.07
C PRO A 15 -12.70 -9.03 -12.79
N GLN A 16 -11.41 -9.31 -12.91
CA GLN A 16 -10.61 -9.62 -11.73
C GLN A 16 -10.33 -8.34 -10.94
N ALA A 17 -10.85 -8.28 -9.71
CA ALA A 17 -10.50 -7.21 -8.79
C ALA A 17 -9.02 -7.29 -8.40
N ARG A 18 -8.35 -6.14 -8.27
CA ARG A 18 -6.99 -6.00 -7.77
C ARG A 18 -6.94 -5.05 -6.60
N HIS A 19 -6.51 -5.54 -5.47
CA HIS A 19 -6.30 -4.74 -4.27
C HIS A 19 -4.94 -4.04 -4.31
N VAL A 20 -4.93 -2.73 -4.21
CA VAL A 20 -3.72 -1.93 -4.13
C VAL A 20 -3.75 -1.10 -2.84
N ALA A 21 -2.88 -1.43 -1.90
CA ALA A 21 -2.68 -0.63 -0.71
C ALA A 21 -1.75 0.55 -1.02
N VAL A 22 -2.17 1.75 -0.67
CA VAL A 22 -1.42 3.00 -0.91
C VAL A 22 -1.03 3.61 0.41
N VAL A 23 0.26 3.55 0.76
CA VAL A 23 0.78 4.01 2.05
C VAL A 23 1.46 5.36 1.88
N SER A 24 0.91 6.41 2.50
CA SER A 24 1.47 7.76 2.52
C SER A 24 2.09 8.08 3.88
N GLY A 25 3.42 8.27 3.89
CA GLY A 25 4.21 8.68 5.07
C GLY A 25 4.24 10.19 5.31
N GLY A 26 3.43 10.97 4.62
CA GLY A 26 3.35 12.43 4.78
C GLY A 26 2.79 12.83 6.14
N SER A 27 3.43 13.82 6.80
CA SER A 27 3.01 14.35 8.10
C SER A 27 2.31 15.71 8.02
N GLY A 28 2.42 16.43 6.90
CA GLY A 28 1.81 17.74 6.68
C GLY A 28 0.32 17.68 6.33
N ASP A 29 -0.35 18.85 6.40
CA ASP A 29 -1.68 19.07 5.91
C ASP A 29 -1.76 20.52 5.38
N PRO A 30 -1.87 20.75 4.08
CA PRO A 30 -1.84 19.75 3.00
C PRO A 30 -0.50 19.00 2.87
N SER A 31 -0.54 17.78 2.29
CA SER A 31 0.62 16.92 2.15
C SER A 31 0.94 16.63 0.69
N GLN A 32 2.09 17.11 0.20
CA GLN A 32 2.59 16.76 -1.14
C GLN A 32 2.86 15.25 -1.28
N THR A 33 3.26 14.58 -0.20
CA THR A 33 3.48 13.13 -0.17
C THR A 33 2.17 12.37 -0.41
N ARG A 34 1.09 12.79 0.23
CA ARG A 34 -0.24 12.22 0.01
C ARG A 34 -0.71 12.49 -1.43
N MET A 35 -0.56 13.72 -1.92
CA MET A 35 -0.91 14.06 -3.32
C MET A 35 -0.14 13.20 -4.33
N LEU A 36 1.15 12.93 -4.09
CA LEU A 36 1.93 12.02 -4.93
C LEU A 36 1.37 10.61 -4.88
N ALA A 37 1.08 10.09 -3.69
CA ALA A 37 0.53 8.75 -3.49
C ALA A 37 -0.82 8.59 -4.24
N GLU A 38 -1.72 9.55 -4.11
CA GLU A 38 -3.02 9.58 -4.80
C GLU A 38 -2.84 9.60 -6.32
N ARG A 39 -1.97 10.47 -6.87
CA ARG A 39 -1.71 10.54 -8.32
C ARG A 39 -1.06 9.25 -8.86
N MET A 40 -0.19 8.60 -8.09
CA MET A 40 0.40 7.31 -8.47
C MET A 40 -0.67 6.20 -8.47
N ALA A 41 -1.57 6.21 -7.50
CA ALA A 41 -2.70 5.28 -7.43
C ALA A 41 -3.67 5.48 -8.60
N GLU A 42 -4.02 6.73 -8.92
CA GLU A 42 -4.85 7.07 -10.08
C GLU A 42 -4.23 6.58 -11.39
N ALA A 43 -2.92 6.75 -11.58
CA ALA A 43 -2.22 6.30 -12.78
C ALA A 43 -2.21 4.77 -12.91
N ALA A 44 -1.96 4.04 -11.81
CA ALA A 44 -2.02 2.58 -11.78
C ALA A 44 -3.45 2.08 -12.02
N SER A 45 -4.44 2.73 -11.40
CA SER A 45 -5.86 2.42 -11.58
C SER A 45 -6.31 2.61 -13.03
N ALA A 46 -5.95 3.72 -13.67
CA ALA A 46 -6.25 3.97 -15.07
C ALA A 46 -5.65 2.89 -15.99
N ALA A 47 -4.36 2.55 -15.78
CA ALA A 47 -3.68 1.54 -16.56
C ALA A 47 -4.29 0.13 -16.39
N LEU A 48 -4.73 -0.25 -15.20
CA LEU A 48 -5.41 -1.51 -14.95
C LEU A 48 -6.80 -1.54 -15.61
N SER A 49 -7.55 -0.44 -15.50
CA SER A 49 -8.90 -0.32 -16.07
C SER A 49 -8.91 -0.40 -17.59
N GLU A 50 -7.87 0.11 -18.28
CA GLU A 50 -7.69 -0.04 -19.73
C GLU A 50 -7.63 -1.50 -20.18
N HIS A 51 -7.27 -2.42 -19.27
CA HIS A 51 -7.20 -3.87 -19.51
C HIS A 51 -8.36 -4.64 -18.89
N GLY A 52 -9.44 -3.96 -18.49
CA GLY A 52 -10.64 -4.60 -17.93
C GLY A 52 -10.48 -5.12 -16.50
N VAL A 53 -9.41 -4.73 -15.79
CA VAL A 53 -9.22 -5.05 -14.38
C VAL A 53 -9.85 -3.99 -13.50
N VAL A 54 -10.55 -4.40 -12.43
CA VAL A 54 -11.16 -3.48 -11.46
C VAL A 54 -10.18 -3.23 -10.31
N PRO A 55 -9.55 -2.03 -10.22
CA PRO A 55 -8.67 -1.70 -9.10
C PRO A 55 -9.49 -1.31 -7.87
N GLU A 56 -9.15 -1.89 -6.73
CA GLU A 56 -9.65 -1.50 -5.41
C GLU A 56 -8.49 -0.82 -4.68
N ILE A 57 -8.59 0.51 -4.55
CA ILE A 57 -7.53 1.34 -3.99
C ILE A 57 -7.84 1.67 -2.53
N HIS A 58 -6.92 1.32 -1.62
CA HIS A 58 -7.02 1.59 -0.19
C HIS A 58 -5.91 2.54 0.24
N LEU A 59 -6.25 3.81 0.48
CA LEU A 59 -5.31 4.83 0.93
C LEU A 59 -5.15 4.80 2.45
N ILE A 60 -3.92 4.59 2.89
CA ILE A 60 -3.49 4.58 4.29
C ILE A 60 -2.64 5.84 4.54
N THR A 61 -3.16 6.77 5.33
CA THR A 61 -2.46 7.99 5.72
C THR A 61 -1.82 7.80 7.09
N LEU A 62 -0.50 7.60 7.15
CA LEU A 62 0.19 7.27 8.40
C LEU A 62 0.10 8.37 9.46
N ARG A 63 -0.08 9.64 9.07
CA ARG A 63 -0.30 10.75 10.01
C ARG A 63 -1.49 10.48 10.94
N GLU A 64 -2.55 9.91 10.42
CA GLU A 64 -3.78 9.62 11.17
C GLU A 64 -3.56 8.47 12.18
N LEU A 65 -2.59 7.61 11.93
CA LEU A 65 -2.21 6.47 12.77
C LEU A 65 -0.94 6.72 13.61
N ALA A 66 -0.41 7.96 13.60
CA ALA A 66 0.91 8.24 14.18
C ALA A 66 1.02 7.88 15.67
N THR A 67 -0.02 8.17 16.46
CA THR A 67 -0.07 7.84 17.88
C THR A 67 -0.17 6.32 18.10
N ASP A 68 -1.00 5.65 17.31
CA ASP A 68 -1.20 4.20 17.39
C ASP A 68 0.08 3.45 17.01
N ILE A 69 0.78 3.91 15.96
CA ILE A 69 2.09 3.38 15.56
C ILE A 69 3.10 3.54 16.68
N ALA A 70 3.23 4.76 17.25
CA ALA A 70 4.17 5.03 18.35
C ALA A 70 3.87 4.17 19.58
N GLN A 71 2.61 4.00 19.93
CA GLN A 71 2.17 3.15 21.02
C GLN A 71 2.50 1.66 20.76
N ALA A 72 2.18 1.17 19.57
CA ALA A 72 2.44 -0.23 19.17
C ALA A 72 3.94 -0.56 19.22
N MET A 73 4.82 0.37 18.83
CA MET A 73 6.28 0.21 18.86
C MET A 73 6.84 -0.04 20.27
N VAL A 74 6.18 0.43 21.32
CA VAL A 74 6.68 0.30 22.71
C VAL A 74 5.88 -0.66 23.56
N THR A 75 4.59 -0.86 23.25
CA THR A 75 3.70 -1.70 24.05
C THR A 75 3.34 -3.02 23.40
N PHE A 76 3.64 -3.17 22.10
CA PHE A 76 3.19 -4.29 21.25
C PHE A 76 1.66 -4.41 21.15
N ALA A 77 0.92 -3.45 21.66
CA ALA A 77 -0.55 -3.39 21.54
C ALA A 77 -0.94 -2.63 20.27
N VAL A 78 -1.60 -3.30 19.35
CA VAL A 78 -2.04 -2.75 18.06
C VAL A 78 -3.50 -2.35 18.17
N SER A 79 -3.81 -1.07 17.93
CA SER A 79 -5.19 -0.57 17.90
C SER A 79 -6.00 -1.18 16.74
N PRO A 80 -7.34 -1.21 16.81
CA PRO A 80 -8.16 -1.69 15.70
C PRO A 80 -7.92 -0.95 14.38
N ALA A 81 -7.70 0.38 14.43
CA ALA A 81 -7.43 1.18 13.24
C ALA A 81 -6.07 0.82 12.61
N LEU A 82 -5.03 0.67 13.43
CA LEU A 82 -3.72 0.26 12.95
C LEU A 82 -3.74 -1.18 12.44
N ARG A 83 -4.47 -2.07 13.10
CA ARG A 83 -4.65 -3.47 12.65
C ARG A 83 -5.27 -3.51 11.26
N ALA A 84 -6.36 -2.79 11.03
CA ALA A 84 -6.99 -2.72 9.72
C ALA A 84 -6.02 -2.22 8.64
N ALA A 85 -5.21 -1.19 8.93
CA ALA A 85 -4.22 -0.69 7.98
C ALA A 85 -3.10 -1.71 7.67
N LEU A 86 -2.64 -2.46 8.67
CA LEU A 86 -1.66 -3.54 8.48
C LEU A 86 -2.26 -4.68 7.66
N ASP A 87 -3.50 -5.08 7.94
CA ASP A 87 -4.20 -6.15 7.22
C ASP A 87 -4.42 -5.77 5.75
N GLU A 88 -4.76 -4.51 5.45
CA GLU A 88 -4.87 -4.01 4.08
C GLU A 88 -3.54 -4.17 3.30
N VAL A 89 -2.42 -3.83 3.92
CA VAL A 89 -1.09 -4.01 3.29
C VAL A 89 -0.76 -5.49 3.10
N GLN A 90 -1.05 -6.32 4.09
CA GLN A 90 -0.74 -7.75 4.06
C GLN A 90 -1.54 -8.51 2.99
N GLN A 91 -2.78 -8.07 2.72
CA GLN A 91 -3.68 -8.71 1.76
C GLN A 91 -3.61 -8.12 0.35
N ALA A 92 -2.88 -7.02 0.16
CA ALA A 92 -2.80 -6.32 -1.12
C ALA A 92 -2.11 -7.15 -2.22
N ASP A 93 -2.62 -7.06 -3.45
CA ASP A 93 -1.97 -7.58 -4.65
C ASP A 93 -0.72 -6.78 -5.02
N ALA A 94 -0.72 -5.48 -4.68
CA ALA A 94 0.40 -4.58 -4.81
C ALA A 94 0.36 -3.47 -3.77
N VAL A 95 1.50 -2.83 -3.54
CA VAL A 95 1.64 -1.69 -2.64
C VAL A 95 2.22 -0.49 -3.40
N ILE A 96 1.68 0.69 -3.15
CA ILE A 96 2.29 1.98 -3.51
C ILE A 96 2.78 2.62 -2.21
N ALA A 97 4.10 2.75 -2.05
CA ALA A 97 4.71 3.24 -0.81
C ALA A 97 5.38 4.59 -1.04
N VAL A 98 4.86 5.65 -0.42
CA VAL A 98 5.34 7.02 -0.64
C VAL A 98 5.77 7.67 0.68
N SER A 99 7.02 8.13 0.74
CA SER A 99 7.58 8.79 1.92
C SER A 99 8.08 10.21 1.60
N PRO A 100 7.94 11.16 2.54
CA PRO A 100 8.69 12.40 2.45
C PRO A 100 10.16 12.14 2.74
N THR A 101 11.05 12.98 2.20
CA THR A 101 12.48 12.93 2.51
C THR A 101 12.78 13.77 3.74
N PHE A 102 13.14 13.13 4.84
CA PHE A 102 13.61 13.77 6.06
C PHE A 102 15.04 13.32 6.38
N LYS A 103 15.97 14.29 6.53
CA LYS A 103 17.37 13.99 6.85
C LYS A 103 18.00 12.96 5.90
N ALA A 104 17.75 13.15 4.57
CA ALA A 104 18.27 12.34 3.48
C ALA A 104 17.73 10.89 3.43
N SER A 105 16.65 10.57 4.16
CA SER A 105 16.04 9.24 4.20
C SER A 105 14.52 9.37 4.24
N TYR A 106 13.79 8.24 4.33
CA TYR A 106 12.37 8.23 4.61
C TYR A 106 12.06 8.81 5.99
N SER A 107 10.80 9.19 6.23
CA SER A 107 10.39 9.69 7.56
C SER A 107 10.41 8.59 8.62
N GLY A 108 10.67 8.96 9.88
CA GLY A 108 10.62 8.01 11.00
C GLY A 108 9.27 7.33 11.14
N LEU A 109 8.18 8.08 10.95
CA LEU A 109 6.82 7.54 10.97
C LEU A 109 6.62 6.46 9.90
N PHE A 110 7.15 6.68 8.69
CA PHE A 110 7.10 5.70 7.61
C PHE A 110 7.84 4.42 7.99
N LYS A 111 9.05 4.55 8.54
CA LYS A 111 9.83 3.38 8.99
C LYS A 111 9.11 2.62 10.09
N SER A 112 8.60 3.33 11.11
CA SER A 112 7.89 2.71 12.24
C SER A 112 6.67 1.90 11.81
N PHE A 113 5.95 2.34 10.78
CA PHE A 113 4.84 1.55 10.23
C PHE A 113 5.34 0.24 9.59
N TRP A 114 6.40 0.31 8.76
CA TRP A 114 6.96 -0.88 8.10
C TRP A 114 7.62 -1.84 9.09
N ASP A 115 8.06 -1.38 10.26
CA ASP A 115 8.57 -2.23 11.34
C ASP A 115 7.46 -3.04 12.05
N LEU A 116 6.19 -2.67 11.85
CA LEU A 116 5.02 -3.39 12.37
C LEU A 116 4.38 -4.33 11.33
N VAL A 117 4.80 -4.23 10.07
CA VAL A 117 4.33 -5.14 9.01
C VAL A 117 5.04 -6.48 9.17
N ASP A 118 4.30 -7.57 9.06
CA ASP A 118 4.85 -8.93 9.14
C ASP A 118 5.89 -9.18 8.04
N ASP A 119 7.05 -9.75 8.41
CA ASP A 119 8.21 -9.94 7.54
C ASP A 119 7.93 -10.79 6.29
N GLU A 120 6.94 -11.69 6.36
CA GLU A 120 6.59 -12.60 5.26
C GLU A 120 5.48 -12.06 4.36
N SER A 121 4.74 -11.07 4.82
CA SER A 121 3.53 -10.58 4.14
C SER A 121 3.81 -9.94 2.78
N LEU A 122 4.98 -9.35 2.59
CA LEU A 122 5.37 -8.69 1.34
C LEU A 122 6.26 -9.54 0.42
N ILE A 123 6.51 -10.81 0.75
CA ILE A 123 7.33 -11.68 -0.10
C ILE A 123 6.77 -11.75 -1.53
N GLY A 124 7.55 -11.23 -2.49
CA GLY A 124 7.19 -11.21 -3.91
C GLY A 124 6.04 -10.27 -4.27
N VAL A 125 5.48 -9.49 -3.33
CA VAL A 125 4.45 -8.49 -3.61
C VAL A 125 5.05 -7.34 -4.42
N PRO A 126 4.45 -6.91 -5.54
CA PRO A 126 4.87 -5.72 -6.27
C PRO A 126 4.78 -4.48 -5.40
N VAL A 127 5.88 -3.71 -5.31
CA VAL A 127 5.89 -2.44 -4.57
C VAL A 127 6.38 -1.32 -5.46
N LEU A 128 5.52 -0.33 -5.71
CA LEU A 128 5.85 0.89 -6.42
C LEU A 128 6.28 1.97 -5.41
N LEU A 129 7.48 2.50 -5.61
CA LEU A 129 8.09 3.45 -4.69
C LEU A 129 7.91 4.89 -5.15
N GLY A 130 7.58 5.76 -4.20
CA GLY A 130 7.53 7.19 -4.38
C GLY A 130 8.20 7.96 -3.24
N ALA A 131 8.74 9.12 -3.57
CA ALA A 131 9.26 10.03 -2.54
C ALA A 131 9.02 11.49 -2.91
N THR A 132 8.87 12.34 -1.89
CA THR A 132 8.82 13.79 -2.04
C THR A 132 9.99 14.42 -1.29
N GLY A 133 10.46 15.56 -1.78
CA GLY A 133 11.51 16.31 -1.11
C GLY A 133 11.56 17.77 -1.55
N GLY A 134 12.22 18.60 -0.77
CA GLY A 134 12.33 20.03 -1.07
C GLY A 134 13.10 20.34 -2.36
N THR A 135 14.02 19.47 -2.76
CA THR A 135 14.84 19.63 -3.97
C THR A 135 15.14 18.29 -4.64
N VAL A 136 15.42 18.30 -5.95
CA VAL A 136 15.84 17.12 -6.72
C VAL A 136 17.12 16.46 -6.21
N ARG A 137 17.93 17.15 -5.39
CA ARG A 137 19.17 16.62 -4.79
C ARG A 137 18.93 15.42 -3.88
N HIS A 138 17.70 15.25 -3.39
CA HIS A 138 17.32 14.15 -2.52
C HIS A 138 16.75 12.94 -3.28
N SER A 139 16.71 12.97 -4.61
CA SER A 139 16.13 11.88 -5.42
C SER A 139 16.76 10.52 -5.18
N LEU A 140 18.06 10.47 -4.87
CA LEU A 140 18.77 9.22 -4.55
C LEU A 140 18.26 8.51 -3.29
N MET A 141 17.46 9.19 -2.45
CA MET A 141 16.85 8.56 -1.27
C MET A 141 15.99 7.33 -1.65
N ILE A 142 15.41 7.31 -2.84
CA ILE A 142 14.70 6.13 -3.33
C ILE A 142 15.65 4.93 -3.40
N ASP A 143 16.82 5.10 -4.01
CA ASP A 143 17.77 4.01 -4.24
C ASP A 143 18.60 3.67 -2.99
N THR A 144 18.88 4.66 -2.14
CA THR A 144 19.73 4.47 -0.95
C THR A 144 18.98 4.11 0.31
N ALA A 145 17.66 4.36 0.37
CA ALA A 145 16.85 4.09 1.55
C ALA A 145 15.60 3.25 1.27
N LEU A 146 14.74 3.66 0.32
CA LEU A 146 13.48 2.94 0.07
C LEU A 146 13.71 1.56 -0.55
N ARG A 147 14.51 1.46 -1.62
CA ARG A 147 14.77 0.15 -2.25
C ARG A 147 15.42 -0.86 -1.28
N PRO A 148 16.41 -0.52 -0.46
CA PRO A 148 16.94 -1.44 0.54
C PRO A 148 15.90 -1.91 1.56
N LEU A 149 15.01 -1.02 2.03
CA LEU A 149 13.93 -1.39 2.96
C LEU A 149 13.00 -2.45 2.35
N PHE A 150 12.50 -2.22 1.14
CA PHE A 150 11.58 -3.15 0.48
C PHE A 150 12.29 -4.40 -0.08
N ALA A 151 13.59 -4.32 -0.36
CA ALA A 151 14.39 -5.50 -0.67
C ALA A 151 14.56 -6.40 0.57
N TYR A 152 14.76 -5.82 1.77
CA TYR A 152 14.77 -6.56 3.03
C TYR A 152 13.44 -7.30 3.26
N LEU A 153 12.30 -6.64 3.00
CA LEU A 153 10.96 -7.23 3.07
C LEU A 153 10.66 -8.22 1.91
N LYS A 154 11.67 -8.53 1.09
CA LYS A 154 11.59 -9.49 -0.04
C LYS A 154 10.48 -9.16 -1.04
N SER A 155 10.08 -7.90 -1.14
CA SER A 155 9.08 -7.45 -2.10
C SER A 155 9.65 -7.42 -3.53
N ARG A 156 8.76 -7.45 -4.52
CA ARG A 156 9.12 -7.23 -5.92
C ARG A 156 9.05 -5.75 -6.24
N ILE A 157 10.17 -5.04 -6.09
CA ILE A 157 10.22 -3.61 -6.34
C ILE A 157 10.01 -3.32 -7.84
N VAL A 158 9.03 -2.46 -8.15
CA VAL A 158 8.80 -1.96 -9.51
C VAL A 158 10.03 -1.16 -9.96
N PRO A 159 10.57 -1.41 -11.18
CA PRO A 159 11.78 -0.73 -11.65
C PRO A 159 11.66 0.79 -11.64
N THR A 160 10.56 1.30 -12.18
CA THR A 160 10.26 2.74 -12.20
C THR A 160 9.80 3.20 -10.82
N ALA A 161 10.38 4.31 -10.34
CA ALA A 161 9.98 4.97 -9.10
C ALA A 161 9.80 6.47 -9.35
N VAL A 162 9.06 7.16 -8.49
CA VAL A 162 8.75 8.58 -8.67
C VAL A 162 9.30 9.40 -7.53
N PHE A 163 10.18 10.36 -7.86
CA PHE A 163 10.56 11.42 -6.95
C PHE A 163 9.91 12.74 -7.39
N ALA A 164 9.23 13.43 -6.45
CA ALA A 164 8.66 14.74 -6.68
C ALA A 164 9.33 15.78 -5.79
N ALA A 165 10.04 16.74 -6.39
CA ALA A 165 10.58 17.89 -5.70
C ALA A 165 9.53 18.99 -5.55
N SER A 166 9.77 19.98 -4.69
CA SER A 166 8.85 21.11 -4.53
C SER A 166 8.60 21.87 -5.84
N ASP A 167 9.60 21.99 -6.69
CA ASP A 167 9.50 22.69 -7.99
C ASP A 167 8.61 21.95 -9.00
N ASP A 168 8.47 20.62 -8.85
CA ASP A 168 7.60 19.82 -9.72
C ASP A 168 6.09 20.15 -9.53
N TRP A 169 5.70 20.81 -8.44
CA TRP A 169 4.32 21.17 -8.11
C TRP A 169 3.92 22.58 -8.59
N GLY A 170 4.90 23.46 -8.82
CA GLY A 170 4.67 24.88 -9.11
C GLY A 170 4.19 25.21 -10.52
N GLU A 171 4.19 24.29 -11.46
CA GLU A 171 3.75 24.55 -12.84
C GLU A 171 2.24 24.32 -13.06
N ALA A 172 1.51 23.87 -12.04
CA ALA A 172 0.08 23.56 -12.15
C ALA A 172 -0.86 24.77 -11.89
N ASP A 173 -0.38 25.85 -11.25
CA ASP A 173 -1.23 26.96 -10.79
C ASP A 173 -1.10 28.27 -11.60
N GLY A 174 -0.34 28.31 -12.67
CA GLY A 174 -0.13 29.53 -13.47
C GLY A 174 -0.47 29.38 -14.95
N ALA A 175 -1.58 30.01 -15.36
CA ALA A 175 -2.00 30.34 -16.71
C ALA A 175 -0.91 30.21 -17.80
N GLN A 176 -0.93 29.11 -18.49
CA GLN A 176 -0.51 28.78 -19.84
C GLN A 176 -0.14 27.28 -19.88
N ALA A 177 -1.14 26.44 -19.71
CA ALA A 177 -1.08 25.01 -20.08
C ALA A 177 -1.00 24.91 -21.62
N SER A 178 0.07 25.44 -22.23
CA SER A 178 0.36 25.30 -23.63
C SER A 178 1.53 24.34 -23.81
N THR A 179 1.24 23.10 -24.21
CA THR A 179 2.11 22.19 -24.97
C THR A 179 3.40 21.66 -24.31
N ARG A 180 3.73 21.97 -23.06
CA ARG A 180 4.83 21.29 -22.34
C ARG A 180 4.28 20.10 -21.59
N THR A 181 4.76 18.91 -21.94
CA THR A 181 4.51 17.68 -21.17
C THR A 181 4.97 17.90 -19.74
N ASP A 182 4.05 17.83 -18.76
CA ASP A 182 4.39 17.86 -17.34
C ASP A 182 5.33 16.68 -17.02
N PRO A 183 6.61 16.94 -16.69
CA PRO A 183 7.57 15.85 -16.49
C PRO A 183 7.21 14.94 -15.32
N LEU A 184 6.59 15.49 -14.25
CA LEU A 184 6.15 14.69 -13.10
C LEU A 184 4.98 13.80 -13.50
N ARG A 185 3.99 14.33 -14.21
CA ARG A 185 2.84 13.56 -14.69
C ARG A 185 3.25 12.42 -15.62
N SER A 186 4.25 12.65 -16.48
CA SER A 186 4.79 11.62 -17.37
C SER A 186 5.47 10.50 -16.58
N ARG A 187 6.27 10.83 -15.56
CA ARG A 187 6.92 9.85 -14.67
C ARG A 187 5.90 9.04 -13.88
N ILE A 188 4.87 9.70 -13.34
CA ILE A 188 3.78 9.04 -12.60
C ILE A 188 3.03 8.06 -13.50
N ARG A 189 2.69 8.46 -14.73
CA ARG A 189 2.01 7.58 -15.68
C ARG A 189 2.85 6.35 -16.02
N ALA A 190 4.14 6.53 -16.34
CA ALA A 190 5.03 5.42 -16.62
C ALA A 190 5.11 4.44 -15.43
N ALA A 191 5.27 4.96 -14.22
CA ALA A 191 5.31 4.15 -13.00
C ALA A 191 4.01 3.36 -12.75
N GLY A 192 2.85 4.00 -12.99
CA GLY A 192 1.54 3.34 -12.90
C GLY A 192 1.38 2.22 -13.94
N SER A 193 1.83 2.46 -15.18
CA SER A 193 1.80 1.45 -16.24
C SER A 193 2.71 0.26 -15.93
N ASP A 194 3.91 0.49 -15.40
CA ASP A 194 4.84 -0.57 -15.02
C ASP A 194 4.26 -1.45 -13.89
N LEU A 195 3.59 -0.83 -12.90
CA LEU A 195 2.90 -1.58 -11.85
C LEU A 195 1.75 -2.41 -12.41
N ALA A 196 0.94 -1.80 -13.30
CA ALA A 196 -0.19 -2.48 -13.94
C ALA A 196 0.28 -3.68 -14.78
N GLU A 197 1.35 -3.53 -15.57
CA GLU A 197 1.93 -4.63 -16.36
C GLU A 197 2.33 -5.81 -15.47
N ILE A 198 2.95 -5.54 -14.31
CA ILE A 198 3.32 -6.60 -13.37
C ILE A 198 2.08 -7.30 -12.83
N LEU A 199 1.02 -6.56 -12.49
CA LEU A 199 -0.21 -7.13 -11.94
C LEU A 199 -1.01 -7.93 -12.98
N LEU A 200 -1.03 -7.48 -14.23
CA LEU A 200 -1.70 -8.18 -15.33
C LEU A 200 -1.08 -9.56 -15.63
N ASN A 201 0.22 -9.69 -15.40
CA ASN A 201 0.96 -10.93 -15.64
C ASN A 201 1.03 -11.84 -14.40
N ARG A 202 0.18 -11.63 -13.38
CA ARG A 202 0.15 -12.44 -12.15
C ARG A 202 -1.29 -12.75 -11.75
N PRO A 203 -1.54 -13.91 -11.12
CA PRO A 203 -2.84 -14.15 -10.51
C PRO A 203 -3.05 -13.20 -9.30
N PRO A 204 -4.31 -12.87 -8.95
CA PRO A 204 -4.63 -12.21 -7.69
C PRO A 204 -4.09 -13.02 -6.51
N ARG A 205 -3.74 -12.33 -5.42
CA ARG A 205 -3.38 -13.02 -4.18
C ARG A 205 -4.62 -13.71 -3.60
N ALA A 206 -4.42 -14.96 -3.14
CA ALA A 206 -5.46 -15.60 -2.33
C ALA A 206 -5.61 -14.78 -1.03
N ARG A 207 -6.79 -14.21 -0.82
CA ARG A 207 -7.10 -13.56 0.45
C ARG A 207 -7.33 -14.63 1.51
N ALA A 208 -6.78 -14.42 2.71
CA ALA A 208 -7.25 -15.16 3.86
C ALA A 208 -8.75 -14.85 3.99
N ALA A 209 -9.58 -15.90 4.02
CA ALA A 209 -10.98 -15.72 4.39
C ALA A 209 -11.00 -14.93 5.71
N ALA A 210 -11.88 -13.93 5.81
CA ALA A 210 -12.09 -13.28 7.09
C ALA A 210 -12.23 -14.38 8.14
N PRO A 211 -11.53 -14.30 9.29
CA PRO A 211 -11.66 -15.33 10.31
C PRO A 211 -13.16 -15.47 10.56
N GLU A 212 -13.68 -16.68 10.33
CA GLU A 212 -15.04 -16.99 10.77
C GLU A 212 -15.07 -16.52 12.22
N THR A 213 -15.97 -15.62 12.54
CA THR A 213 -16.24 -15.26 13.92
C THR A 213 -16.65 -16.58 14.55
N LEU A 214 -15.69 -17.25 15.19
CA LEU A 214 -16.02 -18.41 16.05
C LEU A 214 -17.00 -17.83 17.06
N ASP A 215 -18.26 -18.17 16.86
CA ASP A 215 -19.30 -17.93 17.85
C ASP A 215 -18.96 -18.85 19.03
N LEU A 216 -18.00 -18.38 19.82
CA LEU A 216 -17.64 -19.06 21.06
C LEU A 216 -18.79 -18.76 21.99
N GLU A 217 -19.76 -19.66 22.04
CA GLU A 217 -20.68 -19.75 23.19
C GLU A 217 -19.81 -19.84 24.43
N VAL A 218 -19.60 -18.71 25.07
CA VAL A 218 -18.87 -18.65 26.34
C VAL A 218 -19.74 -19.29 27.38
N THR A 219 -19.48 -20.55 27.66
CA THR A 219 -20.15 -21.25 28.77
C THR A 219 -19.81 -20.49 30.06
N PRO A 220 -20.82 -19.93 30.77
CA PRO A 220 -20.57 -19.21 32.01
C PRO A 220 -19.74 -20.07 32.97
N PHE A 221 -18.79 -19.50 33.65
CA PHE A 221 -17.87 -20.19 34.55
C PHE A 221 -18.64 -21.01 35.64
N GLU A 222 -19.82 -20.55 36.05
CA GLU A 222 -20.71 -21.23 36.98
C GLU A 222 -21.22 -22.57 36.45
N GLN A 223 -21.47 -22.70 35.14
CA GLN A 223 -21.86 -23.98 34.50
C GLN A 223 -20.66 -24.93 34.33
N LEU A 224 -19.43 -24.39 34.23
CA LEU A 224 -18.23 -25.23 34.21
C LEU A 224 -17.89 -25.81 35.56
N LEU A 225 -18.31 -25.16 36.67
CA LEU A 225 -18.10 -25.66 38.03
C LEU A 225 -19.17 -26.66 38.47
N ASN A 226 -20.35 -26.62 37.90
CA ASN A 226 -21.45 -27.52 38.22
C ASN A 226 -22.09 -28.08 36.93
N PRO A 227 -21.44 -29.04 36.26
CA PRO A 227 -21.94 -29.61 35.00
C PRO A 227 -23.23 -30.45 35.17
N ASP A 228 -23.62 -30.76 36.40
CA ASP A 228 -24.78 -31.57 36.71
C ASP A 228 -25.90 -30.79 37.46
N ALA A 229 -25.90 -29.45 37.42
CA ALA A 229 -26.89 -28.61 38.10
C ALA A 229 -28.02 -28.19 37.16
#